data_2854aab13951f3bd6bec45a10a9e7a74
#
_entry.id   2854aab13951f3bd6bec45a10a9e7a74
#
_cell.length_a   1.000
_cell.length_b   1.000
_cell.length_c   1.000
_cell.angle_alpha   90.00
_cell.angle_beta   90.00
_cell.angle_gamma   90.00
#
_symmetry.space_group_name_H-M   'P 1'
#
loop_
_entity.id
_entity.type
_entity.pdbx_description
1 polymer ?
#
loop_
_entity_poly.entity_id
_entity_poly.type
_entity_poly.pdbx_seq_one_letter_code
_entity_poly.pdbx_strand_id
1 'polypeptide(L)'
;MLDLLVVSVPVLDLQYPPSSPAVIKSCAIAAGFTANTLDLNLELKKICKTHEQFFQVQYNFENVSTNITDAKDPVLAFFDNDLELIRQWLDTSIKLITEKNPQWLGISVFSYKSHKATLALCLEVKRQLPNIRIVLGGRGASSYALGPDHMQFVNKMKSFFGSYPWKNFSETLLSYQVVDSIIQGDGEQAIIDLLSGSSEPSLTGSVEKIDIESIPFVDFDDYELTEYNYINEPIIPITGSKGCVRKCTFCDIPVLWPKFKFRSGDHIAQEMIHLYQRHGVKKFYMSDSLVNGSLTAFQNFISTLAQHNTANPDSAIKWVGQYITRARSNVLDNEYYDLLKLSGGEGLTIGVESGSDAVRAHMKKQFTTEDIDHELAEFDRRGIVCVLLFFSCYPTETWADFLDTVNMFIRYQQYCASGTVYKITLGIPYAHHPQTPLWNMQEEIGLKFNRGSDILWLLESNPELTFFERCRRRLILQEVATALRLPMSRNTPELNQLIDSLKLHRDAIDAFFGVPASIDVYPDHYNLLGTDSVLMPMEIQTLVHAHIVNNPTLIEKITTMHANINDDIQFDNDKYHKLKTLLLDYQ
;
A
#
# COMPACT_ATOMS: atom_id res chain seq x y z
N MET A 1 34.30 11.66 -9.47
CA MET A 1 33.85 10.75 -8.40
C MET A 1 32.54 11.32 -7.90
N LEU A 2 31.50 10.55 -7.84
CA LEU A 2 30.19 10.98 -7.33
C LEU A 2 30.19 10.84 -5.81
N ASP A 3 29.67 11.83 -5.07
CA ASP A 3 29.61 11.71 -3.60
C ASP A 3 28.58 10.68 -3.16
N LEU A 4 27.39 10.65 -3.85
CA LEU A 4 26.29 9.76 -3.51
C LEU A 4 25.59 9.19 -4.76
N LEU A 5 25.43 7.88 -4.83
CA LEU A 5 24.47 7.21 -5.72
C LEU A 5 23.37 6.58 -4.87
N VAL A 6 22.11 6.99 -5.07
CA VAL A 6 20.98 6.39 -4.36
C VAL A 6 20.25 5.42 -5.30
N VAL A 7 20.13 4.17 -4.87
CA VAL A 7 19.49 3.13 -5.67
C VAL A 7 18.23 2.59 -5.01
N SER A 8 17.24 2.25 -5.82
CA SER A 8 16.13 1.38 -5.43
C SER A 8 16.38 -0.04 -5.95
N VAL A 9 15.94 -1.03 -5.18
CA VAL A 9 16.14 -2.45 -5.48
C VAL A 9 14.78 -3.16 -5.62
N PRO A 10 14.70 -4.33 -6.30
CA PRO A 10 13.50 -5.15 -6.23
C PRO A 10 13.14 -5.46 -4.74
N VAL A 11 11.87 -5.52 -4.30
CA VAL A 11 10.65 -5.60 -5.09
C VAL A 11 9.93 -4.27 -4.98
N LEU A 12 9.62 -3.65 -6.11
CA LEU A 12 8.84 -2.41 -6.18
C LEU A 12 7.82 -2.52 -7.32
N ASP A 13 6.69 -1.86 -7.15
CA ASP A 13 5.77 -1.61 -8.24
C ASP A 13 6.35 -0.53 -9.18
N LEU A 14 6.29 -0.78 -10.48
CA LEU A 14 6.76 0.15 -11.51
C LEU A 14 5.64 1.09 -12.01
N GLN A 15 4.64 1.37 -11.18
CA GLN A 15 3.64 2.38 -11.52
C GLN A 15 4.21 3.80 -11.50
N TYR A 16 5.21 4.03 -10.64
CA TYR A 16 5.82 5.34 -10.44
C TYR A 16 7.34 5.22 -10.30
N PRO A 17 8.11 6.26 -10.68
CA PRO A 17 9.51 6.33 -10.32
C PRO A 17 9.66 6.41 -8.79
N PRO A 18 10.70 5.81 -8.21
CA PRO A 18 10.91 5.84 -6.76
C PRO A 18 11.18 7.27 -6.27
N SER A 19 10.27 7.84 -5.48
CA SER A 19 10.40 9.24 -4.98
C SER A 19 11.45 9.38 -3.89
N SER A 20 11.56 8.40 -2.97
CA SER A 20 12.49 8.53 -1.84
C SER A 20 13.94 8.70 -2.27
N PRO A 21 14.50 7.92 -3.21
CA PRO A 21 15.83 8.19 -3.76
C PRO A 21 15.97 9.56 -4.39
N ALA A 22 14.95 10.03 -5.14
CA ALA A 22 14.95 11.33 -5.78
C ALA A 22 14.96 12.49 -4.77
N VAL A 23 14.18 12.38 -3.68
CA VAL A 23 14.21 13.36 -2.57
C VAL A 23 15.58 13.41 -1.92
N ILE A 24 16.18 12.26 -1.60
CA ILE A 24 17.52 12.20 -1.00
C ILE A 24 18.59 12.80 -1.92
N LYS A 25 18.52 12.52 -3.22
CA LYS A 25 19.38 13.15 -4.23
C LYS A 25 19.21 14.67 -4.20
N SER A 26 17.98 15.18 -4.24
CA SER A 26 17.70 16.60 -4.25
C SER A 26 18.22 17.31 -3.01
N CYS A 27 18.08 16.70 -1.82
CA CYS A 27 18.63 17.20 -0.58
C CYS A 27 20.17 17.24 -0.58
N ALA A 28 20.83 16.19 -1.09
CA ALA A 28 22.27 16.15 -1.21
C ALA A 28 22.80 17.22 -2.18
N ILE A 29 22.16 17.41 -3.34
CA ILE A 29 22.54 18.44 -4.32
C ILE A 29 22.35 19.84 -3.72
N ALA A 30 21.25 20.12 -3.04
CA ALA A 30 21.00 21.40 -2.40
C ALA A 30 22.02 21.71 -1.29
N ALA A 31 22.59 20.69 -0.66
CA ALA A 31 23.67 20.82 0.32
C ALA A 31 25.07 20.92 -0.31
N GLY A 32 25.18 20.90 -1.65
CA GLY A 32 26.44 21.10 -2.39
C GLY A 32 27.19 19.82 -2.74
N PHE A 33 26.59 18.64 -2.54
CA PHE A 33 27.17 17.35 -2.93
C PHE A 33 26.75 16.96 -4.35
N THR A 34 27.55 16.10 -4.99
CA THR A 34 27.19 15.48 -6.26
C THR A 34 26.42 14.20 -6.01
N ALA A 35 25.20 14.10 -6.56
CA ALA A 35 24.35 12.93 -6.35
C ALA A 35 23.59 12.51 -7.61
N ASN A 36 23.39 11.21 -7.80
CA ASN A 36 22.51 10.62 -8.80
C ASN A 36 21.59 9.58 -8.18
N THR A 37 20.58 9.19 -8.96
CA THR A 37 19.72 8.03 -8.64
C THR A 37 19.85 6.96 -9.71
N LEU A 38 19.47 5.71 -9.35
CA LEU A 38 19.38 4.59 -10.27
C LEU A 38 18.30 3.60 -9.78
N ASP A 39 17.37 3.24 -10.66
CA ASP A 39 16.36 2.24 -10.33
C ASP A 39 16.75 0.85 -10.83
N LEU A 40 17.34 0.04 -9.94
CA LEU A 40 17.75 -1.33 -10.24
C LEU A 40 16.56 -2.29 -10.39
N ASN A 41 15.35 -1.90 -9.93
CA ASN A 41 14.13 -2.64 -10.18
C ASN A 41 13.67 -2.46 -11.64
N LEU A 42 13.80 -1.25 -12.19
CA LEU A 42 13.57 -1.00 -13.61
C LEU A 42 14.60 -1.75 -14.49
N GLU A 43 15.85 -1.80 -14.06
CA GLU A 43 16.87 -2.59 -14.77
C GLU A 43 16.55 -4.09 -14.77
N LEU A 44 15.98 -4.63 -13.69
CA LEU A 44 15.47 -6.01 -13.66
C LEU A 44 14.34 -6.20 -14.69
N LYS A 45 13.40 -5.25 -14.80
CA LYS A 45 12.33 -5.29 -15.82
C LYS A 45 12.93 -5.36 -17.23
N LYS A 46 13.96 -4.53 -17.52
CA LYS A 46 14.63 -4.50 -18.84
C LYS A 46 15.34 -5.82 -19.19
N ILE A 47 15.85 -6.53 -18.20
CA ILE A 47 16.48 -7.85 -18.37
C ILE A 47 15.44 -8.94 -18.68
N CYS A 48 14.25 -8.82 -18.08
CA CYS A 48 13.16 -9.78 -18.27
C CYS A 48 12.52 -9.63 -19.66
N LYS A 49 12.25 -10.76 -20.32
CA LYS A 49 11.67 -10.78 -21.69
C LYS A 49 10.18 -10.48 -21.72
N THR A 50 9.47 -10.76 -20.63
CA THR A 50 8.02 -10.59 -20.49
C THR A 50 7.66 -10.04 -19.12
N HIS A 51 6.49 -9.43 -19.01
CA HIS A 51 5.94 -9.00 -17.71
C HIS A 51 5.76 -10.17 -16.74
N GLU A 52 5.29 -11.31 -17.24
CA GLU A 52 5.12 -12.51 -16.42
C GLU A 52 6.45 -12.96 -15.81
N GLN A 53 7.54 -12.99 -16.63
CA GLN A 53 8.87 -13.31 -16.14
C GLN A 53 9.34 -12.30 -15.09
N PHE A 54 9.09 -11.01 -15.28
CA PHE A 54 9.44 -9.99 -14.31
C PHE A 54 8.73 -10.22 -12.97
N PHE A 55 7.41 -10.46 -12.98
CA PHE A 55 6.65 -10.75 -11.77
C PHE A 55 7.10 -12.05 -11.11
N GLN A 56 7.42 -13.07 -11.88
CA GLN A 56 7.95 -14.33 -11.35
C GLN A 56 9.29 -14.13 -10.63
N VAL A 57 10.21 -13.35 -11.21
CA VAL A 57 11.49 -13.05 -10.55
C VAL A 57 11.30 -12.18 -9.32
N GLN A 58 10.39 -11.19 -9.34
CA GLN A 58 10.03 -10.43 -8.14
C GLN A 58 9.48 -11.32 -7.03
N TYR A 59 8.61 -12.28 -7.37
CA TYR A 59 8.11 -13.27 -6.43
C TYR A 59 9.24 -14.07 -5.77
N ASN A 60 10.30 -14.42 -6.50
CA ASN A 60 11.47 -15.10 -5.95
C ASN A 60 12.30 -14.21 -5.00
N PHE A 61 12.28 -12.90 -5.21
CA PHE A 61 12.84 -11.95 -4.23
C PHE A 61 11.99 -11.83 -2.96
N GLU A 62 10.67 -11.92 -3.06
CA GLU A 62 9.78 -11.86 -1.90
C GLU A 62 9.84 -13.13 -1.04
N ASN A 63 9.84 -14.30 -1.68
CA ASN A 63 9.62 -15.56 -1.00
C ASN A 63 10.95 -16.21 -0.57
N VAL A 64 10.91 -16.82 0.61
CA VAL A 64 12.03 -17.56 1.17
C VAL A 64 11.94 -19.01 0.74
N SER A 65 13.01 -19.50 0.12
CA SER A 65 13.16 -20.91 -0.18
C SER A 65 13.32 -21.77 1.06
N THR A 66 12.68 -22.93 1.01
CA THR A 66 12.88 -24.02 1.97
C THR A 66 14.11 -24.87 1.65
N ASN A 67 14.62 -24.83 0.43
CA ASN A 67 15.76 -25.64 -0.02
C ASN A 67 17.04 -24.80 -0.04
N ILE A 68 18.02 -25.17 0.78
CA ILE A 68 19.37 -24.65 0.66
C ILE A 68 19.98 -25.41 -0.52
N THR A 69 20.05 -24.78 -1.69
CA THR A 69 20.83 -25.32 -2.78
C THR A 69 22.31 -25.15 -2.41
N ASP A 70 23.13 -26.18 -2.67
CA ASP A 70 24.61 -26.11 -2.65
C ASP A 70 25.09 -25.17 -3.77
N ALA A 71 24.65 -23.92 -3.72
CA ALA A 71 25.04 -22.92 -4.69
C ALA A 71 26.53 -22.65 -4.52
N LYS A 72 27.33 -22.91 -5.56
CA LYS A 72 28.75 -22.54 -5.63
C LYS A 72 28.97 -21.03 -5.41
N ASP A 73 27.94 -20.25 -5.54
CA ASP A 73 27.91 -18.80 -5.36
C ASP A 73 27.16 -18.46 -4.07
N PRO A 74 27.81 -17.92 -3.04
CA PRO A 74 27.19 -17.62 -1.75
C PRO A 74 26.11 -16.54 -1.84
N VAL A 75 26.16 -15.65 -2.84
CA VAL A 75 25.13 -14.61 -3.03
C VAL A 75 23.85 -15.22 -3.58
N LEU A 76 23.96 -16.20 -4.50
CA LEU A 76 22.81 -16.89 -5.07
C LEU A 76 22.22 -17.96 -4.15
N ALA A 77 22.89 -18.33 -3.06
CA ALA A 77 22.40 -19.30 -2.08
C ALA A 77 21.07 -18.89 -1.40
N PHE A 78 20.69 -17.62 -1.50
CA PHE A 78 19.41 -17.10 -0.97
C PHE A 78 18.23 -17.29 -1.92
N PHE A 79 18.47 -17.80 -3.13
CA PHE A 79 17.44 -17.92 -4.19
C PHE A 79 17.36 -19.37 -4.67
N ASP A 80 16.16 -19.80 -5.08
CA ASP A 80 15.92 -21.16 -5.58
C ASP A 80 15.74 -21.21 -7.09
N ASN A 81 15.17 -20.18 -7.66
CA ASN A 81 14.76 -20.13 -9.05
C ASN A 81 15.33 -18.88 -9.72
N ASP A 82 15.33 -18.87 -11.05
CA ASP A 82 15.75 -17.75 -11.89
C ASP A 82 17.16 -17.24 -11.60
N LEU A 83 18.06 -18.13 -11.13
CA LEU A 83 19.42 -17.80 -10.71
C LEU A 83 20.21 -17.07 -11.80
N GLU A 84 19.99 -17.42 -13.07
CA GLU A 84 20.63 -16.76 -14.20
C GLU A 84 20.17 -15.29 -14.35
N LEU A 85 18.87 -15.03 -14.24
CA LEU A 85 18.32 -13.67 -14.31
C LEU A 85 18.78 -12.83 -13.12
N ILE A 86 18.80 -13.41 -11.93
CA ILE A 86 19.29 -12.74 -10.73
C ILE A 86 20.77 -12.41 -10.87
N ARG A 87 21.57 -13.33 -11.43
CA ARG A 87 22.99 -13.07 -11.72
C ARG A 87 23.15 -11.94 -12.74
N GLN A 88 22.40 -11.97 -13.84
CA GLN A 88 22.41 -10.91 -14.85
C GLN A 88 22.04 -9.55 -14.24
N TRP A 89 21.04 -9.53 -13.36
CA TRP A 89 20.66 -8.32 -12.64
C TRP A 89 21.79 -7.80 -11.74
N LEU A 90 22.44 -8.67 -10.97
CA LEU A 90 23.60 -8.30 -10.13
C LEU A 90 24.75 -7.76 -10.99
N ASP A 91 25.12 -8.44 -12.06
CA ASP A 91 26.22 -8.05 -12.94
C ASP A 91 25.92 -6.70 -13.62
N THR A 92 24.68 -6.48 -14.06
CA THR A 92 24.23 -5.20 -14.61
C THR A 92 24.28 -4.11 -13.54
N SER A 93 23.82 -4.40 -12.32
CA SER A 93 23.84 -3.45 -11.20
C SER A 93 25.27 -3.03 -10.86
N ILE A 94 26.20 -3.98 -10.75
CA ILE A 94 27.60 -3.68 -10.48
C ILE A 94 28.24 -2.86 -11.58
N LYS A 95 27.95 -3.17 -12.85
CA LYS A 95 28.43 -2.38 -14.00
C LYS A 95 27.97 -0.93 -13.89
N LEU A 96 26.67 -0.69 -13.71
CA LEU A 96 26.10 0.65 -13.61
C LEU A 96 26.63 1.43 -12.40
N ILE A 97 26.80 0.79 -11.25
CA ILE A 97 27.39 1.40 -10.07
C ILE A 97 28.86 1.77 -10.33
N THR A 98 29.61 0.89 -10.99
CA THR A 98 31.02 1.13 -11.36
C THR A 98 31.15 2.35 -12.29
N GLU A 99 30.29 2.44 -13.31
CA GLU A 99 30.27 3.58 -14.23
C GLU A 99 30.01 4.92 -13.56
N LYS A 100 29.15 4.95 -12.53
CA LYS A 100 28.87 6.15 -11.72
C LYS A 100 30.01 6.45 -10.72
N ASN A 101 30.76 5.46 -10.30
CA ASN A 101 31.91 5.57 -9.38
C ASN A 101 31.59 6.41 -8.13
N PRO A 102 30.60 6.01 -7.30
CA PRO A 102 30.20 6.77 -6.12
C PRO A 102 31.13 6.52 -4.94
N GLN A 103 31.26 7.53 -4.05
CA GLN A 103 31.88 7.35 -2.74
C GLN A 103 30.95 6.59 -1.79
N TRP A 104 29.65 6.95 -1.81
CA TRP A 104 28.58 6.30 -1.06
C TRP A 104 27.53 5.71 -2.00
N LEU A 105 27.20 4.46 -1.77
CA LEU A 105 26.02 3.80 -2.33
C LEU A 105 24.91 3.81 -1.29
N GLY A 106 23.90 4.65 -1.48
CA GLY A 106 22.69 4.65 -0.68
C GLY A 106 21.67 3.66 -1.24
N ILE A 107 21.21 2.71 -0.44
CA ILE A 107 20.17 1.75 -0.85
C ILE A 107 18.86 2.10 -0.15
N SER A 108 17.85 2.46 -0.94
CA SER A 108 16.50 2.72 -0.44
C SER A 108 15.72 1.41 -0.34
N VAL A 109 15.57 0.90 0.89
CA VAL A 109 14.82 -0.32 1.20
C VAL A 109 13.37 0.05 1.48
N PHE A 110 12.48 -0.20 0.51
CA PHE A 110 11.08 0.22 0.61
C PHE A 110 10.30 -0.61 1.63
N SER A 111 10.43 -1.94 1.58
CA SER A 111 9.73 -2.88 2.47
C SER A 111 10.59 -4.11 2.75
N TYR A 112 10.11 -4.99 3.64
CA TYR A 112 10.76 -6.28 3.91
C TYR A 112 10.88 -7.16 2.64
N LYS A 113 10.02 -7.00 1.67
CA LYS A 113 10.08 -7.73 0.38
C LYS A 113 11.37 -7.48 -0.39
N SER A 114 11.99 -6.31 -0.18
CA SER A 114 13.28 -5.94 -0.80
C SER A 114 14.52 -6.46 -0.05
N HIS A 115 14.37 -7.15 1.08
CA HIS A 115 15.49 -7.55 1.92
C HIS A 115 16.48 -8.48 1.20
N LYS A 116 15.99 -9.49 0.44
CA LYS A 116 16.89 -10.42 -0.28
C LYS A 116 17.68 -9.72 -1.39
N ALA A 117 16.99 -8.86 -2.17
CA ALA A 117 17.65 -8.07 -3.21
C ALA A 117 18.71 -7.15 -2.61
N THR A 118 18.37 -6.47 -1.49
CA THR A 118 19.31 -5.60 -0.76
C THR A 118 20.53 -6.37 -0.29
N LEU A 119 20.33 -7.52 0.36
CA LEU A 119 21.45 -8.35 0.86
C LEU A 119 22.35 -8.82 -0.29
N ALA A 120 21.76 -9.37 -1.36
CA ALA A 120 22.50 -9.85 -2.51
C ALA A 120 23.35 -8.75 -3.15
N LEU A 121 22.76 -7.56 -3.34
CA LEU A 121 23.48 -6.40 -3.88
C LEU A 121 24.61 -5.95 -2.95
N CYS A 122 24.37 -5.85 -1.63
CA CYS A 122 25.40 -5.45 -0.67
C CYS A 122 26.60 -6.42 -0.68
N LEU A 123 26.34 -7.73 -0.66
CA LEU A 123 27.39 -8.75 -0.70
C LEU A 123 28.21 -8.66 -2.00
N GLU A 124 27.53 -8.47 -3.13
CA GLU A 124 28.18 -8.36 -4.43
C GLU A 124 29.02 -7.07 -4.56
N VAL A 125 28.50 -5.95 -4.07
CA VAL A 125 29.24 -4.67 -4.00
C VAL A 125 30.48 -4.82 -3.12
N LYS A 126 30.37 -5.38 -1.93
CA LYS A 126 31.54 -5.60 -1.05
C LYS A 126 32.58 -6.52 -1.69
N ARG A 127 32.14 -7.52 -2.46
CA ARG A 127 33.03 -8.44 -3.15
C ARG A 127 33.79 -7.80 -4.31
N GLN A 128 33.11 -7.01 -5.16
CA GLN A 128 33.67 -6.47 -6.40
C GLN A 128 34.17 -5.03 -6.27
N LEU A 129 33.54 -4.22 -5.41
CA LEU A 129 33.79 -2.79 -5.25
C LEU A 129 34.05 -2.44 -3.77
N PRO A 130 35.08 -3.03 -3.12
CA PRO A 130 35.27 -2.95 -1.66
C PRO A 130 35.51 -1.53 -1.14
N ASN A 131 35.89 -0.59 -2.00
CA ASN A 131 36.13 0.81 -1.63
C ASN A 131 34.85 1.65 -1.57
N ILE A 132 33.71 1.17 -2.11
CA ILE A 132 32.44 1.86 -2.04
C ILE A 132 31.83 1.63 -0.66
N ARG A 133 31.48 2.71 0.02
CA ARG A 133 30.75 2.65 1.29
C ARG A 133 29.26 2.52 1.04
N ILE A 134 28.59 1.67 1.83
CA ILE A 134 27.16 1.39 1.69
C ILE A 134 26.40 1.97 2.88
N VAL A 135 25.32 2.74 2.58
CA VAL A 135 24.36 3.17 3.59
C VAL A 135 22.96 2.68 3.25
N LEU A 136 22.27 2.08 4.24
CA LEU A 136 20.87 1.68 4.09
C LEU A 136 19.94 2.71 4.70
N GLY A 137 18.82 2.98 4.01
CA GLY A 137 17.73 3.81 4.51
C GLY A 137 16.38 3.34 3.99
N GLY A 138 15.33 4.02 4.43
CA GLY A 138 13.95 3.73 4.08
C GLY A 138 13.22 2.84 5.09
N ARG A 139 11.90 2.77 4.96
CA ARG A 139 11.03 2.08 5.92
C ARG A 139 11.36 0.59 6.07
N GLY A 140 11.66 -0.09 4.98
CA GLY A 140 12.00 -1.50 4.98
C GLY A 140 13.32 -1.80 5.70
N ALA A 141 14.25 -0.85 5.76
CA ALA A 141 15.52 -1.03 6.46
C ALA A 141 15.31 -1.25 7.96
N SER A 142 14.35 -0.55 8.57
CA SER A 142 14.01 -0.64 10.00
C SER A 142 12.86 -1.62 10.30
N SER A 143 12.31 -2.30 9.28
CA SER A 143 11.18 -3.19 9.50
C SER A 143 11.58 -4.48 10.21
N TYR A 144 10.73 -4.86 11.16
CA TYR A 144 10.66 -6.23 11.63
C TYR A 144 9.70 -6.95 10.70
N ALA A 145 10.16 -7.85 9.87
CA ALA A 145 9.22 -8.68 9.15
C ALA A 145 8.60 -9.68 10.12
N LEU A 146 7.30 -9.82 10.06
CA LEU A 146 6.51 -10.77 10.82
C LEU A 146 5.99 -11.84 9.87
N GLY A 147 6.16 -13.09 10.27
CA GLY A 147 5.63 -14.21 9.53
C GLY A 147 6.60 -15.39 9.45
N PRO A 148 6.10 -16.59 9.15
CA PRO A 148 6.90 -17.80 9.03
C PRO A 148 8.01 -17.67 7.97
N ASP A 149 7.75 -16.96 6.88
CA ASP A 149 8.72 -16.76 5.80
C ASP A 149 9.90 -15.90 6.25
N HIS A 150 9.65 -14.91 7.10
CA HIS A 150 10.71 -14.10 7.69
C HIS A 150 11.57 -14.91 8.65
N MET A 151 10.96 -15.77 9.47
CA MET A 151 11.71 -16.63 10.38
C MET A 151 12.61 -17.62 9.62
N GLN A 152 12.18 -18.11 8.45
CA GLN A 152 13.02 -18.91 7.58
C GLN A 152 14.20 -18.10 7.02
N PHE A 153 13.94 -16.88 6.54
CA PHE A 153 14.99 -15.95 6.09
C PHE A 153 15.99 -15.65 7.21
N VAL A 154 15.49 -15.33 8.41
CA VAL A 154 16.32 -15.13 9.62
C VAL A 154 17.17 -16.37 9.93
N ASN A 155 16.59 -17.56 9.88
CA ASN A 155 17.33 -18.80 10.15
C ASN A 155 18.39 -19.07 9.08
N LYS A 156 18.08 -18.81 7.81
CA LYS A 156 19.05 -18.92 6.71
C LYS A 156 20.18 -17.90 6.86
N MET A 157 19.87 -16.67 7.23
CA MET A 157 20.89 -15.66 7.58
C MET A 157 21.73 -16.08 8.78
N LYS A 158 21.12 -16.65 9.84
CA LYS A 158 21.86 -17.22 10.98
C LYS A 158 22.82 -18.34 10.57
N SER A 159 22.43 -19.21 9.64
CA SER A 159 23.31 -20.26 9.14
C SER A 159 24.51 -19.71 8.35
N PHE A 160 24.32 -18.56 7.68
CA PHE A 160 25.36 -17.89 6.91
C PHE A 160 26.31 -17.05 7.78
N PHE A 161 25.77 -16.31 8.75
CA PHE A 161 26.53 -15.38 9.59
C PHE A 161 26.75 -15.85 11.04
N GLY A 162 26.20 -16.99 11.43
CA GLY A 162 26.22 -17.47 12.81
C GLY A 162 25.10 -16.93 13.69
N SER A 163 25.07 -17.36 14.95
CA SER A 163 24.02 -16.92 15.90
C SER A 163 24.34 -15.53 16.46
N TYR A 164 23.54 -14.54 16.06
CA TYR A 164 23.60 -13.17 16.57
C TYR A 164 22.22 -12.74 17.07
N PRO A 165 22.11 -11.91 18.14
CA PRO A 165 20.83 -11.37 18.58
C PRO A 165 20.28 -10.38 17.56
N TRP A 166 19.25 -10.80 16.84
CA TRP A 166 18.61 -10.00 15.80
C TRP A 166 17.81 -8.87 16.41
N LYS A 167 18.05 -7.65 15.94
CA LYS A 167 17.20 -6.51 16.23
C LYS A 167 16.31 -6.20 15.03
N ASN A 168 16.88 -5.68 13.95
CA ASN A 168 16.21 -5.48 12.67
C ASN A 168 17.16 -5.81 11.50
N PHE A 169 16.65 -5.70 10.28
CA PHE A 169 17.41 -6.08 9.08
C PHE A 169 18.69 -5.25 8.91
N SER A 170 18.60 -3.92 8.95
CA SER A 170 19.74 -3.04 8.71
C SER A 170 20.79 -3.12 9.84
N GLU A 171 20.35 -3.17 11.09
CA GLU A 171 21.26 -3.34 12.25
C GLU A 171 22.05 -4.65 12.17
N THR A 172 21.42 -5.69 11.63
CA THR A 172 22.10 -6.97 11.39
C THR A 172 23.20 -6.82 10.36
N LEU A 173 22.89 -6.24 9.19
CA LEU A 173 23.88 -6.06 8.13
C LEU A 173 25.02 -5.14 8.58
N LEU A 174 24.74 -4.14 9.40
CA LEU A 174 25.75 -3.26 9.99
C LEU A 174 26.66 -4.04 10.94
N SER A 175 26.10 -4.87 11.83
CA SER A 175 26.89 -5.66 12.80
C SER A 175 27.81 -6.69 12.13
N TYR A 176 27.46 -7.19 10.95
CA TYR A 176 28.29 -8.06 10.12
C TYR A 176 29.19 -7.32 9.13
N GLN A 177 29.24 -5.99 9.19
CA GLN A 177 30.05 -5.15 8.30
C GLN A 177 29.71 -5.35 6.80
N VAL A 178 28.49 -5.81 6.50
CA VAL A 178 27.97 -5.90 5.12
C VAL A 178 27.62 -4.50 4.60
N VAL A 179 27.26 -3.59 5.52
CA VAL A 179 27.05 -2.17 5.24
C VAL A 179 27.85 -1.31 6.19
N ASP A 180 28.14 -0.07 5.80
CA ASP A 180 29.01 0.83 6.57
C ASP A 180 28.20 1.78 7.45
N SER A 181 26.95 2.10 7.07
CA SER A 181 26.08 2.97 7.85
C SER A 181 24.60 2.63 7.62
N ILE A 182 23.75 3.05 8.55
CA ILE A 182 22.29 2.96 8.45
C ILE A 182 21.64 4.30 8.81
N ILE A 183 20.54 4.63 8.13
CA ILE A 183 19.70 5.78 8.46
C ILE A 183 18.33 5.25 8.85
N GLN A 184 17.94 5.50 10.10
CA GLN A 184 16.62 5.15 10.64
C GLN A 184 15.72 6.39 10.66
N GLY A 185 14.48 6.27 10.20
CA GLY A 185 13.54 7.39 10.10
C GLY A 185 13.72 8.22 8.82
N ASP A 186 13.51 9.52 8.92
CA ASP A 186 13.58 10.43 7.77
C ASP A 186 15.02 10.70 7.34
N GLY A 187 15.32 10.48 6.07
CA GLY A 187 16.69 10.46 5.55
C GLY A 187 17.25 11.81 5.12
N GLU A 188 16.43 12.84 4.96
CA GLU A 188 16.79 14.08 4.27
C GLU A 188 17.95 14.83 4.94
N GLN A 189 17.89 15.04 6.25
CA GLN A 189 19.00 15.66 6.99
C GLN A 189 20.10 14.65 7.29
N ALA A 190 19.75 13.42 7.62
CA ALA A 190 20.71 12.40 8.02
C ALA A 190 21.71 12.05 6.90
N ILE A 191 21.28 12.09 5.63
CA ILE A 191 22.19 11.89 4.50
C ILE A 191 23.19 13.04 4.35
N ILE A 192 22.75 14.28 4.61
CA ILE A 192 23.63 15.45 4.60
C ILE A 192 24.69 15.35 5.71
N ASP A 193 24.26 14.95 6.90
CA ASP A 193 25.15 14.73 8.05
C ASP A 193 26.19 13.65 7.73
N LEU A 194 25.78 12.53 7.10
CA LEU A 194 26.67 11.47 6.67
C LEU A 194 27.71 11.94 5.64
N LEU A 195 27.26 12.66 4.61
CA LEU A 195 28.14 13.17 3.55
C LEU A 195 29.08 14.25 4.07
N SER A 196 28.68 15.00 5.09
CA SER A 196 29.50 16.00 5.78
C SER A 196 30.56 15.39 6.73
N GLY A 197 30.62 14.06 6.83
CA GLY A 197 31.67 13.36 7.58
C GLY A 197 31.27 12.88 8.97
N SER A 198 29.97 12.70 9.26
CA SER A 198 29.54 12.02 10.48
C SER A 198 30.18 10.62 10.56
N SER A 199 30.77 10.30 11.70
CA SER A 199 31.38 9.01 11.98
C SER A 199 30.40 8.01 12.63
N GLU A 200 29.17 8.43 12.90
CA GLU A 200 28.16 7.57 13.53
C GLU A 200 27.70 6.48 12.56
N PRO A 201 27.84 5.19 12.92
CA PRO A 201 27.43 4.10 12.05
C PRO A 201 25.89 3.98 11.92
N SER A 202 25.15 4.55 12.87
CA SER A 202 23.69 4.59 12.86
C SER A 202 23.20 6.01 13.08
N LEU A 203 22.59 6.58 12.06
CA LEU A 203 22.02 7.92 12.08
C LEU A 203 20.52 7.83 12.26
N THR A 204 19.95 8.67 13.14
CA THR A 204 18.52 8.78 13.33
C THR A 204 18.01 10.06 12.68
N GLY A 205 17.27 9.91 11.60
CA GLY A 205 16.49 10.97 11.00
C GLY A 205 15.18 11.20 11.76
N SER A 206 14.76 12.44 11.85
CA SER A 206 13.49 12.79 12.48
C SER A 206 12.83 13.93 11.71
N VAL A 207 11.54 13.77 11.44
CA VAL A 207 10.73 14.84 10.87
C VAL A 207 10.72 16.10 11.73
N GLU A 208 11.04 15.99 13.02
CA GLU A 208 11.14 17.15 13.93
C GLU A 208 12.37 18.02 13.64
N LYS A 209 13.43 17.43 13.09
CA LYS A 209 14.69 18.11 12.74
C LYS A 209 14.67 18.74 11.36
N ILE A 210 13.64 18.47 10.55
CA ILE A 210 13.53 18.97 9.17
C ILE A 210 12.43 20.02 9.13
N ASP A 211 12.75 21.16 8.56
CA ASP A 211 11.74 22.05 8.00
C ASP A 211 11.26 21.43 6.67
N ILE A 212 10.08 20.81 6.69
CA ILE A 212 9.52 20.15 5.50
C ILE A 212 9.31 21.13 4.33
N GLU A 213 9.13 22.42 4.61
CA GLU A 213 9.01 23.48 3.61
C GLU A 213 10.35 23.76 2.90
N SER A 214 11.48 23.48 3.56
CA SER A 214 12.82 23.67 2.98
C SER A 214 13.30 22.51 2.12
N ILE A 215 12.53 21.41 2.01
CA ILE A 215 12.86 20.30 1.11
C ILE A 215 12.83 20.82 -0.33
N PRO A 216 13.93 20.67 -1.11
CA PRO A 216 13.98 21.11 -2.50
C PRO A 216 12.93 20.44 -3.37
N PHE A 217 12.54 21.06 -4.47
CA PHE A 217 11.78 20.38 -5.52
C PHE A 217 12.52 19.13 -5.97
N VAL A 218 11.77 18.04 -6.12
CA VAL A 218 12.34 16.72 -6.37
C VAL A 218 12.90 16.65 -7.80
N ASP A 219 14.12 16.15 -7.92
CA ASP A 219 14.82 16.00 -9.19
C ASP A 219 14.68 14.55 -9.71
N PHE A 220 13.91 14.39 -10.78
CA PHE A 220 13.67 13.11 -11.47
C PHE A 220 14.47 12.95 -12.77
N ASP A 221 15.48 13.77 -13.02
CA ASP A 221 16.23 13.77 -14.30
C ASP A 221 16.93 12.45 -14.63
N ASP A 222 17.27 11.66 -13.61
CA ASP A 222 17.93 10.36 -13.82
C ASP A 222 16.98 9.23 -14.22
N TYR A 223 15.65 9.47 -14.20
CA TYR A 223 14.65 8.45 -14.48
C TYR A 223 14.08 8.54 -15.90
N GLU A 224 14.00 7.40 -16.57
CA GLU A 224 13.27 7.26 -17.82
C GLU A 224 11.76 7.20 -17.55
N LEU A 225 11.12 8.36 -17.31
CA LEU A 225 9.75 8.45 -16.80
C LEU A 225 8.71 7.70 -17.64
N THR A 226 8.95 7.52 -18.94
CA THR A 226 8.08 6.78 -19.88
C THR A 226 8.12 5.26 -19.68
N GLU A 227 9.13 4.74 -18.97
CA GLU A 227 9.25 3.31 -18.67
C GLU A 227 8.43 2.87 -17.47
N TYR A 228 7.94 3.85 -16.69
CA TYR A 228 7.03 3.62 -15.58
C TYR A 228 5.59 3.71 -16.07
N ASN A 229 4.72 3.00 -15.35
CA ASN A 229 3.31 2.89 -15.65
C ASN A 229 2.99 2.07 -16.94
N TYR A 230 2.22 1.01 -16.73
CA TYR A 230 1.85 0.06 -17.79
C TYR A 230 0.92 0.65 -18.86
N ILE A 231 0.38 1.84 -18.67
CA ILE A 231 -0.50 2.56 -19.61
C ILE A 231 0.22 3.66 -20.40
N ASN A 232 1.56 3.69 -20.36
CA ASN A 232 2.41 4.66 -21.07
C ASN A 232 2.11 6.14 -20.79
N GLU A 233 1.54 6.45 -19.64
CA GLU A 233 1.27 7.81 -19.20
C GLU A 233 2.00 8.07 -17.88
N PRO A 234 3.17 8.75 -17.91
CA PRO A 234 4.00 8.90 -16.73
C PRO A 234 3.28 9.64 -15.61
N ILE A 235 3.46 9.14 -14.38
CA ILE A 235 2.91 9.72 -13.15
C ILE A 235 4.08 9.97 -12.21
N ILE A 236 4.23 11.20 -11.72
CA ILE A 236 5.27 11.55 -10.76
C ILE A 236 4.70 11.57 -9.33
N PRO A 237 5.33 10.85 -8.38
CA PRO A 237 4.96 10.94 -6.97
C PRO A 237 5.50 12.22 -6.32
N ILE A 238 4.63 12.90 -5.56
CA ILE A 238 4.93 14.11 -4.79
C ILE A 238 4.63 13.86 -3.32
N THR A 239 5.43 14.40 -2.41
CA THR A 239 5.18 14.36 -0.97
C THR A 239 4.90 15.76 -0.44
N GLY A 240 3.68 16.03 -0.05
CA GLY A 240 3.26 17.31 0.53
C GLY A 240 3.23 17.30 2.05
N SER A 241 3.14 16.11 2.68
CA SER A 241 3.06 15.98 4.13
C SER A 241 3.71 14.70 4.66
N LYS A 242 4.04 14.69 5.95
CA LYS A 242 4.48 13.51 6.69
C LYS A 242 3.60 13.30 7.91
N GLY A 243 3.20 12.04 8.15
CA GLY A 243 2.29 11.69 9.23
C GLY A 243 0.82 11.88 8.86
N CYS A 244 -0.04 11.88 9.87
CA CYS A 244 -1.49 12.03 9.72
C CYS A 244 -2.07 12.76 10.93
N VAL A 245 -3.09 13.59 10.72
CA VAL A 245 -3.84 14.25 11.80
C VAL A 245 -4.73 13.28 12.57
N ARG A 246 -5.03 12.13 11.97
CA ARG A 246 -5.81 11.05 12.61
C ARG A 246 -4.89 10.11 13.37
N LYS A 247 -5.44 9.52 14.43
CA LYS A 247 -4.75 8.54 15.27
C LYS A 247 -5.53 7.22 15.27
N CYS A 248 -5.77 6.72 14.05
CA CYS A 248 -6.53 5.48 13.88
C CYS A 248 -5.82 4.33 14.59
N THR A 249 -6.59 3.54 15.33
CA THR A 249 -6.04 2.50 16.22
C THR A 249 -5.34 1.36 15.48
N PHE A 250 -5.75 1.10 14.25
CA PHE A 250 -5.19 0.05 13.39
C PHE A 250 -4.01 0.50 12.52
N CYS A 251 -3.71 1.80 12.48
CA CYS A 251 -2.73 2.38 11.57
C CYS A 251 -1.39 2.60 12.29
N ASP A 252 -0.29 2.31 11.60
CA ASP A 252 1.07 2.50 12.10
C ASP A 252 1.59 3.94 11.93
N ILE A 253 0.96 4.73 11.06
CA ILE A 253 1.37 6.11 10.78
C ILE A 253 1.52 6.97 12.04
N PRO A 254 0.57 6.95 13.02
CA PRO A 254 0.73 7.73 14.25
C PRO A 254 1.91 7.33 15.13
N VAL A 255 2.41 6.10 14.96
CA VAL A 255 3.58 5.60 15.69
C VAL A 255 4.86 5.96 14.96
N LEU A 256 4.87 5.83 13.63
CA LEU A 256 6.03 6.16 12.79
C LEU A 256 6.26 7.66 12.72
N TRP A 257 5.21 8.45 12.59
CA TRP A 257 5.22 9.90 12.57
C TRP A 257 4.24 10.45 13.60
N PRO A 258 4.65 10.63 14.85
CA PRO A 258 3.77 11.11 15.92
C PRO A 258 3.19 12.50 15.71
N LYS A 259 3.89 13.33 14.90
CA LYS A 259 3.48 14.68 14.53
C LYS A 259 3.17 14.75 13.04
N PHE A 260 2.06 15.37 12.71
CA PHE A 260 1.72 15.74 11.34
C PHE A 260 2.45 17.02 10.95
N LYS A 261 3.21 16.95 9.88
CA LYS A 261 3.86 18.10 9.25
C LYS A 261 3.46 18.18 7.77
N PHE A 262 3.33 19.38 7.25
CA PHE A 262 2.90 19.61 5.87
C PHE A 262 3.62 20.81 5.29
N ARG A 263 3.82 20.80 3.98
CA ARG A 263 4.34 21.91 3.20
C ARG A 263 3.20 22.89 2.90
N SER A 264 3.53 24.15 2.59
CA SER A 264 2.50 25.08 2.12
C SER A 264 1.85 24.58 0.84
N GLY A 265 0.56 24.87 0.67
CA GLY A 265 -0.18 24.46 -0.52
C GLY A 265 0.40 25.04 -1.80
N ASP A 266 0.84 26.29 -1.75
CA ASP A 266 1.48 26.96 -2.87
C ASP A 266 2.80 26.29 -3.25
N HIS A 267 3.62 25.87 -2.29
CA HIS A 267 4.89 25.20 -2.55
C HIS A 267 4.68 23.85 -3.26
N ILE A 268 3.67 23.06 -2.83
CA ILE A 268 3.32 21.78 -3.48
C ILE A 268 2.83 22.04 -4.92
N ALA A 269 1.94 23.00 -5.11
CA ALA A 269 1.41 23.33 -6.43
C ALA A 269 2.51 23.83 -7.38
N GLN A 270 3.43 24.69 -6.89
CA GLN A 270 4.56 25.18 -7.68
C GLN A 270 5.54 24.06 -8.06
N GLU A 271 5.76 23.07 -7.19
CA GLU A 271 6.55 21.88 -7.54
C GLU A 271 5.91 21.08 -8.68
N MET A 272 4.61 20.84 -8.62
CA MET A 272 3.90 20.15 -9.72
C MET A 272 4.00 20.91 -11.04
N ILE A 273 3.81 22.23 -11.01
CA ILE A 273 3.95 23.10 -12.19
C ILE A 273 5.39 23.07 -12.73
N HIS A 274 6.38 23.13 -11.85
CA HIS A 274 7.80 23.01 -12.21
C HIS A 274 8.11 21.68 -12.89
N LEU A 275 7.67 20.57 -12.31
CA LEU A 275 7.88 19.23 -12.86
C LEU A 275 7.12 19.03 -14.18
N TYR A 276 5.94 19.59 -14.33
CA TYR A 276 5.24 19.64 -15.61
C TYR A 276 6.07 20.39 -16.66
N GLN A 277 6.57 21.57 -16.34
CA GLN A 277 7.40 22.39 -17.27
C GLN A 277 8.70 21.68 -17.66
N ARG A 278 9.32 20.94 -16.73
CA ARG A 278 10.59 20.23 -16.95
C ARG A 278 10.45 18.93 -17.71
N HIS A 279 9.43 18.13 -17.39
CA HIS A 279 9.28 16.76 -17.88
C HIS A 279 8.05 16.54 -18.76
N GLY A 280 7.14 17.53 -18.89
CA GLY A 280 5.89 17.39 -19.62
C GLY A 280 4.85 16.48 -18.96
N VAL A 281 5.08 16.04 -17.70
CA VAL A 281 4.19 15.14 -16.97
C VAL A 281 3.03 15.91 -16.37
N LYS A 282 1.81 15.49 -16.69
CA LYS A 282 0.57 16.14 -16.24
C LYS A 282 -0.11 15.44 -15.08
N LYS A 283 0.32 14.21 -14.75
CA LYS A 283 -0.29 13.40 -13.70
C LYS A 283 0.65 13.24 -12.50
N PHE A 284 0.09 13.42 -11.32
CA PHE A 284 0.82 13.34 -10.06
C PHE A 284 0.12 12.43 -9.07
N TYR A 285 0.90 11.68 -8.30
CA TYR A 285 0.44 10.89 -7.18
C TYR A 285 0.93 11.51 -5.88
N MET A 286 0.00 11.97 -5.03
CA MET A 286 0.34 12.44 -3.69
C MET A 286 0.64 11.23 -2.81
N SER A 287 1.91 11.03 -2.47
CA SER A 287 2.37 9.92 -1.63
C SER A 287 2.10 10.13 -0.12
N ASP A 288 1.37 11.16 0.19
CA ASP A 288 0.95 11.52 1.55
C ASP A 288 0.04 10.46 2.15
N SER A 289 0.18 10.24 3.46
CA SER A 289 -0.81 9.47 4.21
C SER A 289 -2.17 10.16 4.29
N LEU A 290 -2.20 11.48 4.01
CA LEU A 290 -3.41 12.30 4.04
C LEU A 290 -3.14 13.68 3.41
N VAL A 291 -3.74 13.97 2.26
CA VAL A 291 -3.52 15.25 1.54
C VAL A 291 -4.25 16.44 2.20
N ASN A 292 -5.45 16.24 2.71
CA ASN A 292 -6.28 17.30 3.32
C ASN A 292 -6.19 17.36 4.86
N GLY A 293 -5.03 17.01 5.41
CA GLY A 293 -4.76 17.07 6.85
C GLY A 293 -4.85 18.49 7.41
N SER A 294 -4.18 19.46 6.77
CA SER A 294 -4.34 20.89 7.00
C SER A 294 -5.30 21.48 5.96
N LEU A 295 -6.49 21.91 6.39
CA LEU A 295 -7.48 22.47 5.47
C LEU A 295 -6.97 23.73 4.79
N THR A 296 -6.31 24.63 5.51
CA THR A 296 -5.79 25.88 4.94
C THR A 296 -4.72 25.60 3.87
N ALA A 297 -3.74 24.73 4.16
CA ALA A 297 -2.72 24.37 3.17
C ALA A 297 -3.34 23.67 1.96
N PHE A 298 -4.32 22.81 2.19
CA PHE A 298 -4.99 22.10 1.10
C PHE A 298 -5.85 23.04 0.24
N GLN A 299 -6.56 24.00 0.84
CA GLN A 299 -7.29 25.03 0.08
C GLN A 299 -6.36 25.88 -0.78
N ASN A 300 -5.20 26.31 -0.25
CA ASN A 300 -4.21 27.03 -1.04
C ASN A 300 -3.69 26.15 -2.21
N PHE A 301 -3.40 24.87 -1.95
CA PHE A 301 -2.96 23.92 -2.98
C PHE A 301 -3.97 23.79 -4.12
N ILE A 302 -5.25 23.49 -3.80
CA ILE A 302 -6.28 23.35 -4.83
C ILE A 302 -6.62 24.66 -5.52
N SER A 303 -6.54 25.80 -4.83
CA SER A 303 -6.75 27.11 -5.41
C SER A 303 -5.66 27.47 -6.43
N THR A 304 -4.38 27.28 -6.08
CA THR A 304 -3.25 27.56 -6.98
C THR A 304 -3.27 26.67 -8.22
N LEU A 305 -3.57 25.36 -8.07
CA LEU A 305 -3.73 24.47 -9.21
C LEU A 305 -4.97 24.78 -10.05
N ALA A 306 -6.09 25.14 -9.43
CA ALA A 306 -7.31 25.54 -10.15
C ALA A 306 -7.05 26.78 -11.03
N GLN A 307 -6.32 27.77 -10.53
CA GLN A 307 -5.89 28.95 -11.29
C GLN A 307 -5.00 28.55 -12.48
N HIS A 308 -3.99 27.69 -12.24
CA HIS A 308 -3.11 27.20 -13.30
C HIS A 308 -3.90 26.43 -14.37
N ASN A 309 -4.76 25.49 -14.00
CA ASN A 309 -5.52 24.67 -14.91
C ASN A 309 -6.56 25.48 -15.72
N THR A 310 -7.18 26.46 -15.09
CA THR A 310 -8.12 27.37 -15.76
C THR A 310 -7.42 28.23 -16.82
N ALA A 311 -6.21 28.70 -16.53
CA ALA A 311 -5.39 29.46 -17.46
C ALA A 311 -4.78 28.60 -18.58
N ASN A 312 -4.60 27.28 -18.33
CA ASN A 312 -3.91 26.34 -19.23
C ASN A 312 -4.70 25.04 -19.43
N PRO A 313 -5.91 25.06 -20.02
CA PRO A 313 -6.81 23.91 -20.08
C PRO A 313 -6.22 22.71 -20.85
N ASP A 314 -5.45 22.96 -21.92
CA ASP A 314 -4.80 21.90 -22.71
C ASP A 314 -3.65 21.19 -21.98
N SER A 315 -3.12 21.82 -20.93
CA SER A 315 -2.05 21.30 -20.10
C SER A 315 -2.43 21.19 -18.63
N ALA A 316 -3.72 21.01 -18.36
CA ALA A 316 -4.23 20.88 -17.01
C ALA A 316 -3.54 19.75 -16.25
N ILE A 317 -3.06 20.06 -15.06
CA ILE A 317 -2.45 19.11 -14.13
C ILE A 317 -3.55 18.32 -13.45
N LYS A 318 -3.33 17.01 -13.28
CA LYS A 318 -4.21 16.09 -12.58
C LYS A 318 -3.46 15.43 -11.44
N TRP A 319 -4.17 15.13 -10.36
CA TRP A 319 -3.56 14.49 -9.21
C TRP A 319 -4.51 13.55 -8.50
N VAL A 320 -3.93 12.54 -7.84
CA VAL A 320 -4.63 11.55 -7.00
C VAL A 320 -3.96 11.51 -5.62
N GLY A 321 -4.69 11.12 -4.58
CA GLY A 321 -4.09 11.01 -3.24
C GLY A 321 -5.07 10.49 -2.19
N GLN A 322 -4.51 10.20 -1.01
CA GLN A 322 -5.27 9.78 0.17
C GLN A 322 -6.01 10.98 0.75
N TYR A 323 -7.32 10.87 0.82
CA TYR A 323 -8.22 11.93 1.27
C TYR A 323 -9.05 11.46 2.46
N ILE A 324 -9.42 12.33 3.37
CA ILE A 324 -10.30 12.00 4.48
C ILE A 324 -11.58 12.81 4.42
N THR A 325 -12.71 12.13 4.62
CA THR A 325 -14.00 12.76 4.85
C THR A 325 -13.96 13.65 6.09
N ARG A 326 -14.49 14.85 5.98
CA ARG A 326 -14.57 15.81 7.09
C ARG A 326 -15.93 15.75 7.77
N ALA A 327 -15.91 15.93 9.11
CA ALA A 327 -17.13 16.01 9.88
C ALA A 327 -18.01 17.20 9.40
N ARG A 328 -19.33 17.03 9.38
CA ARG A 328 -20.27 18.06 8.92
C ARG A 328 -20.26 19.36 9.74
N SER A 329 -19.78 19.30 10.98
CA SER A 329 -19.52 20.49 11.81
C SER A 329 -18.42 21.40 11.25
N ASN A 330 -17.56 20.87 10.37
CA ASN A 330 -16.52 21.57 9.62
C ASN A 330 -16.87 21.58 8.13
N VAL A 331 -18.14 21.76 7.79
CA VAL A 331 -18.65 21.71 6.41
C VAL A 331 -17.86 22.68 5.54
N LEU A 332 -17.30 22.12 4.50
CA LEU A 332 -16.66 22.86 3.43
C LEU A 332 -17.76 23.41 2.52
N ASP A 333 -17.59 24.62 2.06
CA ASP A 333 -18.56 25.28 1.20
C ASP A 333 -18.52 24.79 -0.26
N ASN A 334 -19.42 25.29 -1.07
CA ASN A 334 -19.47 24.97 -2.49
C ASN A 334 -18.17 25.33 -3.22
N GLU A 335 -17.54 26.45 -2.85
CA GLU A 335 -16.32 26.93 -3.47
C GLU A 335 -15.17 25.93 -3.28
N TYR A 336 -15.06 25.31 -2.10
CA TYR A 336 -14.06 24.27 -1.85
C TYR A 336 -14.16 23.11 -2.84
N TYR A 337 -15.37 22.57 -3.04
CA TYR A 337 -15.56 21.45 -3.96
C TYR A 337 -15.39 21.85 -5.43
N ASP A 338 -15.75 23.07 -5.80
CA ASP A 338 -15.52 23.61 -7.14
C ASP A 338 -14.02 23.76 -7.41
N LEU A 339 -13.24 24.30 -6.47
CA LEU A 339 -11.79 24.38 -6.54
C LEU A 339 -11.15 22.99 -6.58
N LEU A 340 -11.64 22.05 -5.79
CA LEU A 340 -11.16 20.66 -5.80
C LEU A 340 -11.30 20.04 -7.19
N LYS A 341 -12.44 20.22 -7.86
CA LYS A 341 -12.64 19.77 -9.23
C LYS A 341 -11.71 20.48 -10.21
N LEU A 342 -11.65 21.80 -10.17
CA LEU A 342 -10.83 22.62 -11.08
C LEU A 342 -9.34 22.38 -10.89
N SER A 343 -8.89 22.03 -9.67
CA SER A 343 -7.50 21.70 -9.40
C SER A 343 -7.03 20.42 -10.08
N GLY A 344 -7.93 19.63 -10.65
CA GLY A 344 -7.63 18.35 -11.28
C GLY A 344 -7.54 17.18 -10.29
N GLY A 345 -8.15 17.29 -9.11
CA GLY A 345 -8.26 16.17 -8.16
C GLY A 345 -9.12 15.04 -8.74
N GLU A 346 -8.51 13.90 -9.01
CA GLU A 346 -9.14 12.71 -9.57
C GLU A 346 -8.77 11.48 -8.72
N GLY A 347 -9.70 10.51 -8.58
CA GLY A 347 -9.37 9.26 -7.89
C GLY A 347 -8.96 9.44 -6.43
N LEU A 348 -9.65 10.34 -5.71
CA LEU A 348 -9.39 10.57 -4.29
C LEU A 348 -9.67 9.29 -3.50
N THR A 349 -8.67 8.79 -2.79
CA THR A 349 -8.79 7.55 -2.04
C THR A 349 -9.25 7.82 -0.62
N ILE A 350 -10.43 7.33 -0.26
CA ILE A 350 -11.07 7.55 1.04
C ILE A 350 -11.10 6.26 1.84
N GLY A 351 -10.38 6.23 2.96
CA GLY A 351 -10.47 5.12 3.90
C GLY A 351 -11.75 5.19 4.73
N VAL A 352 -12.80 4.52 4.28
CA VAL A 352 -14.07 4.37 5.03
C VAL A 352 -13.92 3.30 6.11
N GLU A 353 -13.32 2.19 5.75
CA GLU A 353 -12.95 1.00 6.53
C GLU A 353 -14.15 0.13 6.95
N SER A 354 -15.23 0.71 7.46
CA SER A 354 -16.44 0.01 7.91
C SER A 354 -17.69 0.87 7.66
N GLY A 355 -18.82 0.23 7.41
CA GLY A 355 -20.14 0.87 7.34
C GLY A 355 -20.71 1.27 8.70
N SER A 356 -20.21 0.72 9.80
CA SER A 356 -20.68 1.00 11.14
C SER A 356 -20.01 2.24 11.75
N ASP A 357 -20.82 3.18 12.22
CA ASP A 357 -20.36 4.35 12.98
C ASP A 357 -19.69 3.95 14.29
N ALA A 358 -20.19 2.92 14.95
CA ALA A 358 -19.64 2.41 16.20
C ALA A 358 -18.22 1.84 15.97
N VAL A 359 -18.03 1.05 14.94
CA VAL A 359 -16.71 0.50 14.57
C VAL A 359 -15.76 1.63 14.19
N ARG A 360 -16.19 2.61 13.38
CA ARG A 360 -15.35 3.77 13.02
C ARG A 360 -14.99 4.62 14.24
N ALA A 361 -15.88 4.75 15.21
CA ALA A 361 -15.58 5.43 16.48
C ALA A 361 -14.47 4.71 17.27
N HIS A 362 -14.54 3.37 17.39
CA HIS A 362 -13.46 2.54 17.96
C HIS A 362 -12.14 2.68 17.21
N MET A 363 -12.21 2.74 15.88
CA MET A 363 -11.04 3.00 15.02
C MET A 363 -10.48 4.42 15.17
N LYS A 364 -11.19 5.34 15.84
CA LYS A 364 -10.85 6.79 15.93
C LYS A 364 -10.81 7.49 14.58
N LYS A 365 -11.70 7.13 13.66
CA LYS A 365 -11.81 7.75 12.31
C LYS A 365 -12.38 9.17 12.37
N GLN A 366 -13.23 9.50 13.37
CA GLN A 366 -13.80 10.82 13.61
C GLN A 366 -14.63 11.40 12.45
N PHE A 367 -15.39 10.56 11.77
CA PHE A 367 -16.44 10.92 10.83
C PHE A 367 -17.55 9.86 10.85
N THR A 368 -18.76 10.26 10.47
CA THR A 368 -19.95 9.42 10.48
C THR A 368 -20.34 8.98 9.06
N THR A 369 -21.30 8.09 8.97
CA THR A 369 -21.93 7.71 7.70
C THR A 369 -22.55 8.92 7.01
N GLU A 370 -23.19 9.82 7.78
CA GLU A 370 -23.80 11.04 7.27
C GLU A 370 -22.76 12.00 6.65
N ASP A 371 -21.55 12.07 7.24
CA ASP A 371 -20.44 12.85 6.67
C ASP A 371 -19.98 12.29 5.32
N ILE A 372 -19.92 10.96 5.19
CA ILE A 372 -19.55 10.30 3.93
C ILE A 372 -20.64 10.51 2.87
N ASP A 373 -21.91 10.33 3.25
CA ASP A 373 -23.06 10.50 2.36
C ASP A 373 -23.08 11.93 1.79
N HIS A 374 -22.85 12.94 2.63
CA HIS A 374 -22.74 14.34 2.21
C HIS A 374 -21.58 14.54 1.21
N GLU A 375 -20.40 14.02 1.51
CA GLU A 375 -19.22 14.20 0.67
C GLU A 375 -19.39 13.52 -0.70
N LEU A 376 -19.93 12.30 -0.72
CA LEU A 376 -20.21 11.59 -1.98
C LEU A 376 -21.26 12.31 -2.82
N ALA A 377 -22.30 12.91 -2.20
CA ALA A 377 -23.28 13.72 -2.92
C ALA A 377 -22.65 14.98 -3.55
N GLU A 378 -21.73 15.65 -2.84
CA GLU A 378 -20.99 16.80 -3.37
C GLU A 378 -20.02 16.40 -4.50
N PHE A 379 -19.39 15.23 -4.40
CA PHE A 379 -18.54 14.67 -5.45
C PHE A 379 -19.35 14.30 -6.69
N ASP A 380 -20.50 13.63 -6.50
CA ASP A 380 -21.39 13.23 -7.59
C ASP A 380 -21.89 14.44 -8.39
N ARG A 381 -22.34 15.48 -7.69
CA ARG A 381 -22.80 16.72 -8.31
C ARG A 381 -21.76 17.38 -9.21
N ARG A 382 -20.45 17.20 -8.94
CA ARG A 382 -19.35 17.84 -9.68
C ARG A 382 -18.55 16.86 -10.56
N GLY A 383 -18.90 15.59 -10.55
CA GLY A 383 -18.14 14.56 -11.25
C GLY A 383 -16.71 14.43 -10.71
N ILE A 384 -16.51 14.55 -9.41
CA ILE A 384 -15.26 14.23 -8.72
C ILE A 384 -15.23 12.74 -8.50
N VAL A 385 -14.15 12.07 -8.91
CA VAL A 385 -14.02 10.62 -8.84
C VAL A 385 -13.28 10.22 -7.57
N CYS A 386 -13.75 9.17 -6.89
CA CYS A 386 -13.10 8.64 -5.70
C CYS A 386 -13.01 7.11 -5.69
N VAL A 387 -12.10 6.62 -4.85
CA VAL A 387 -11.94 5.20 -4.49
C VAL A 387 -12.27 5.05 -3.01
N LEU A 388 -13.10 4.08 -2.66
CA LEU A 388 -13.43 3.79 -1.27
C LEU A 388 -12.66 2.55 -0.80
N LEU A 389 -11.97 2.68 0.33
CA LEU A 389 -11.27 1.58 0.98
C LEU A 389 -12.10 1.03 2.13
N PHE A 390 -12.19 -0.28 2.19
CA PHE A 390 -12.81 -1.03 3.28
C PHE A 390 -11.92 -2.20 3.68
N PHE A 391 -12.01 -2.58 4.92
CA PHE A 391 -11.64 -3.92 5.39
C PHE A 391 -12.73 -4.43 6.33
N SER A 392 -12.86 -5.73 6.48
CA SER A 392 -13.85 -6.33 7.36
C SER A 392 -13.23 -6.77 8.68
N CYS A 393 -14.10 -6.96 9.67
CA CYS A 393 -13.75 -7.68 10.87
C CYS A 393 -12.72 -6.96 11.75
N TYR A 394 -12.89 -5.65 11.94
CA TYR A 394 -12.22 -4.98 13.05
C TYR A 394 -12.60 -5.67 14.38
N PRO A 395 -11.70 -5.81 15.38
CA PRO A 395 -11.93 -6.68 16.54
C PRO A 395 -13.26 -6.50 17.27
N THR A 396 -13.79 -5.28 17.31
CA THR A 396 -15.08 -4.98 17.97
C THR A 396 -16.30 -5.13 17.06
N GLU A 397 -16.11 -5.49 15.77
CA GLU A 397 -17.21 -5.59 14.79
C GLU A 397 -18.17 -6.73 15.15
N THR A 398 -19.40 -6.40 15.52
CA THR A 398 -20.51 -7.35 15.69
C THR A 398 -21.14 -7.74 14.34
N TRP A 399 -22.09 -8.68 14.34
CA TRP A 399 -22.86 -9.01 13.14
C TRP A 399 -23.72 -7.80 12.68
N ALA A 400 -24.31 -7.04 13.60
CA ALA A 400 -25.07 -5.85 13.27
C ALA A 400 -24.20 -4.78 12.59
N ASP A 401 -22.98 -4.54 13.09
CA ASP A 401 -22.01 -3.65 12.47
C ASP A 401 -21.61 -4.10 11.05
N PHE A 402 -21.49 -5.40 10.86
CA PHE A 402 -21.23 -5.99 9.54
C PHE A 402 -22.38 -5.70 8.57
N LEU A 403 -23.65 -5.85 9.02
CA LEU A 403 -24.83 -5.51 8.22
C LEU A 403 -24.88 -4.02 7.86
N ASP A 404 -24.37 -3.12 8.69
CA ASP A 404 -24.23 -1.70 8.34
C ASP A 404 -23.29 -1.51 7.13
N THR A 405 -22.22 -2.30 7.05
CA THR A 405 -21.32 -2.29 5.87
C THR A 405 -22.02 -2.81 4.62
N VAL A 406 -22.82 -3.88 4.73
CA VAL A 406 -23.65 -4.39 3.62
C VAL A 406 -24.65 -3.32 3.15
N ASN A 407 -25.35 -2.68 4.09
CA ASN A 407 -26.30 -1.62 3.78
C ASN A 407 -25.62 -0.40 3.11
N MET A 408 -24.39 -0.08 3.52
CA MET A 408 -23.61 0.98 2.87
C MET A 408 -23.27 0.61 1.42
N PHE A 409 -22.87 -0.63 1.13
CA PHE A 409 -22.63 -1.10 -0.24
C PHE A 409 -23.89 -0.97 -1.11
N ILE A 410 -25.06 -1.35 -0.56
CA ILE A 410 -26.34 -1.21 -1.23
C ILE A 410 -26.62 0.26 -1.57
N ARG A 411 -26.50 1.16 -0.60
CA ARG A 411 -26.76 2.60 -0.81
C ARG A 411 -25.79 3.24 -1.79
N TYR A 412 -24.51 2.85 -1.75
CA TYR A 412 -23.46 3.47 -2.57
C TYR A 412 -23.41 2.94 -4.01
N GLN A 413 -24.25 1.95 -4.34
CA GLN A 413 -24.43 1.51 -5.71
C GLN A 413 -24.77 2.66 -6.66
N GLN A 414 -25.60 3.63 -6.22
CA GLN A 414 -25.92 4.81 -7.02
C GLN A 414 -24.68 5.62 -7.43
N TYR A 415 -23.72 5.80 -6.52
CA TYR A 415 -22.46 6.52 -6.80
C TYR A 415 -21.48 5.71 -7.63
N CYS A 416 -21.56 4.39 -7.56
CA CYS A 416 -20.85 3.52 -8.49
C CYS A 416 -21.44 3.61 -9.90
N ALA A 417 -22.78 3.66 -10.00
CA ALA A 417 -23.48 3.77 -11.27
C ALA A 417 -23.28 5.14 -11.96
N SER A 418 -23.10 6.22 -11.20
CA SER A 418 -22.78 7.55 -11.75
C SER A 418 -21.31 7.69 -12.14
N GLY A 419 -20.42 6.79 -11.67
CA GLY A 419 -18.97 6.85 -11.87
C GLY A 419 -18.23 7.68 -10.81
N THR A 420 -18.93 8.25 -9.83
CA THR A 420 -18.32 8.97 -8.70
C THR A 420 -17.46 8.04 -7.86
N VAL A 421 -17.99 6.88 -7.50
CA VAL A 421 -17.18 5.81 -6.89
C VAL A 421 -16.64 4.92 -8.01
N TYR A 422 -15.42 5.21 -8.45
CA TYR A 422 -14.75 4.50 -9.53
C TYR A 422 -14.36 3.07 -9.12
N LYS A 423 -13.96 2.89 -7.85
CA LYS A 423 -13.53 1.60 -7.33
C LYS A 423 -13.84 1.47 -5.83
N ILE A 424 -14.26 0.28 -5.44
CA ILE A 424 -14.27 -0.15 -4.04
C ILE A 424 -13.11 -1.14 -3.86
N THR A 425 -12.20 -0.84 -2.94
CA THR A 425 -11.13 -1.76 -2.56
C THR A 425 -11.50 -2.38 -1.22
N LEU A 426 -11.66 -3.69 -1.21
CA LEU A 426 -11.93 -4.46 -0.01
C LEU A 426 -10.64 -5.24 0.34
N GLY A 427 -9.97 -4.80 1.39
CA GLY A 427 -8.77 -5.46 1.91
C GLY A 427 -9.04 -6.86 2.46
N ILE A 428 -8.01 -7.51 2.95
CA ILE A 428 -8.12 -8.71 3.77
C ILE A 428 -8.86 -8.39 5.08
N PRO A 429 -9.42 -9.37 5.79
CA PRO A 429 -9.89 -9.17 7.15
C PRO A 429 -8.78 -8.55 8.01
N TYR A 430 -9.19 -7.77 9.02
CA TYR A 430 -8.23 -7.07 9.87
C TYR A 430 -7.05 -7.96 10.29
N ALA A 431 -5.85 -7.50 10.03
CA ALA A 431 -4.59 -8.10 10.48
C ALA A 431 -4.01 -7.26 11.64
N HIS A 432 -3.60 -7.95 12.72
CA HIS A 432 -3.09 -7.30 13.92
C HIS A 432 -1.60 -7.01 13.80
N HIS A 433 -1.28 -5.84 13.25
CA HIS A 433 0.10 -5.45 13.01
C HIS A 433 0.77 -4.84 14.24
N PRO A 434 2.04 -5.17 14.52
CA PRO A 434 2.85 -4.45 15.48
C PRO A 434 3.04 -2.98 15.05
N GLN A 435 3.44 -2.13 16.00
CA GLN A 435 3.61 -0.69 15.77
C GLN A 435 2.30 0.06 15.46
N THR A 436 1.15 -0.51 15.84
CA THR A 436 -0.13 0.21 15.80
C THR A 436 -0.56 0.60 17.23
N PRO A 437 -1.39 1.65 17.41
CA PRO A 437 -1.95 1.94 18.73
C PRO A 437 -2.71 0.75 19.33
N LEU A 438 -3.44 -0.01 18.50
CA LEU A 438 -4.19 -1.19 18.96
C LEU A 438 -3.26 -2.30 19.48
N TRP A 439 -2.08 -2.48 18.87
CA TRP A 439 -1.07 -3.41 19.37
C TRP A 439 -0.62 -3.06 20.79
N ASN A 440 -0.45 -1.78 21.09
CA ASN A 440 -0.04 -1.34 22.42
C ASN A 440 -1.16 -1.50 23.46
N MET A 441 -2.41 -1.58 23.02
CA MET A 441 -3.61 -1.72 23.87
C MET A 441 -4.11 -3.17 23.98
N GLN A 442 -3.46 -4.13 23.35
CA GLN A 442 -3.95 -5.51 23.16
C GLN A 442 -4.30 -6.21 24.48
N GLU A 443 -3.48 -6.05 25.52
CA GLU A 443 -3.74 -6.66 26.84
C GLU A 443 -4.92 -5.98 27.53
N GLU A 444 -5.03 -4.67 27.46
CA GLU A 444 -6.11 -3.88 28.06
C GLU A 444 -7.48 -4.26 27.49
N ILE A 445 -7.56 -4.51 26.18
CA ILE A 445 -8.82 -4.87 25.51
C ILE A 445 -9.08 -6.37 25.47
N GLY A 446 -8.18 -7.21 26.01
CA GLY A 446 -8.32 -8.68 25.97
C GLY A 446 -8.13 -9.28 24.57
N LEU A 447 -7.26 -8.68 23.74
CA LEU A 447 -6.90 -9.22 22.43
C LEU A 447 -5.78 -10.25 22.55
N LYS A 448 -6.08 -11.50 22.29
CA LYS A 448 -5.12 -12.60 22.17
C LYS A 448 -4.66 -12.74 20.73
N PHE A 449 -3.40 -12.98 20.50
CA PHE A 449 -2.85 -13.19 19.15
C PHE A 449 -1.69 -14.18 19.13
N ASN A 450 -1.46 -14.78 17.97
CA ASN A 450 -0.32 -15.64 17.74
C ASN A 450 0.87 -14.80 17.22
N ARG A 451 1.99 -14.80 17.94
CA ARG A 451 3.19 -14.02 17.56
C ARG A 451 3.80 -14.40 16.20
N GLY A 452 3.42 -15.54 15.65
CA GLY A 452 3.86 -16.00 14.33
C GLY A 452 2.96 -15.58 13.17
N SER A 453 1.81 -14.95 13.46
CA SER A 453 0.85 -14.58 12.42
C SER A 453 -0.02 -13.40 12.86
N ASP A 454 -0.04 -12.35 12.07
CA ASP A 454 -0.86 -11.14 12.30
C ASP A 454 -2.36 -11.34 12.04
N ILE A 455 -2.72 -12.44 11.39
CA ILE A 455 -4.12 -12.82 11.11
C ILE A 455 -4.73 -13.74 12.19
N LEU A 456 -3.91 -14.35 13.04
CA LEU A 456 -4.37 -15.25 14.11
C LEU A 456 -4.51 -14.50 15.44
N TRP A 457 -5.66 -13.88 15.62
CA TRP A 457 -6.04 -13.16 16.84
C TRP A 457 -7.49 -13.44 17.23
N LEU A 458 -7.81 -13.22 18.49
CA LEU A 458 -9.15 -13.34 19.06
C LEU A 458 -9.36 -12.26 20.12
N LEU A 459 -10.51 -11.60 20.07
CA LEU A 459 -10.92 -10.65 21.13
C LEU A 459 -11.83 -11.39 22.12
N GLU A 460 -11.49 -11.38 23.42
CA GLU A 460 -12.23 -12.09 24.46
C GLU A 460 -13.70 -11.65 24.57
N SER A 461 -13.98 -10.36 24.35
CA SER A 461 -15.33 -9.80 24.35
C SER A 461 -16.12 -10.08 23.05
N ASN A 462 -15.47 -10.62 22.00
CA ASN A 462 -16.10 -10.95 20.72
C ASN A 462 -15.59 -12.31 20.20
N PRO A 463 -15.87 -13.41 20.95
CA PRO A 463 -15.31 -14.73 20.62
C PRO A 463 -15.88 -15.34 19.34
N GLU A 464 -17.00 -14.84 18.85
CA GLU A 464 -17.63 -15.29 17.60
C GLU A 464 -16.85 -14.85 16.36
N LEU A 465 -16.04 -13.77 16.47
CA LEU A 465 -15.25 -13.24 15.36
C LEU A 465 -13.97 -14.04 15.17
N THR A 466 -14.13 -15.36 15.01
CA THR A 466 -13.04 -16.28 14.71
C THR A 466 -12.38 -15.96 13.35
N PHE A 467 -11.23 -16.55 13.07
CA PHE A 467 -10.59 -16.37 11.78
C PHE A 467 -11.47 -16.82 10.60
N PHE A 468 -12.18 -17.94 10.75
CA PHE A 468 -13.12 -18.43 9.74
C PHE A 468 -14.31 -17.49 9.52
N GLU A 469 -14.89 -16.98 10.61
CA GLU A 469 -15.98 -16.01 10.51
C GLU A 469 -15.49 -14.72 9.81
N ARG A 470 -14.26 -14.29 10.05
CA ARG A 470 -13.68 -13.15 9.36
C ARG A 470 -13.52 -13.39 7.85
N CYS A 471 -13.02 -14.56 7.47
CA CYS A 471 -12.95 -14.96 6.06
C CYS A 471 -14.34 -15.05 5.43
N ARG A 472 -15.32 -15.65 6.15
CA ARG A 472 -16.70 -15.75 5.70
C ARG A 472 -17.31 -14.36 5.45
N ARG A 473 -17.21 -13.42 6.39
CA ARG A 473 -17.70 -12.04 6.20
C ARG A 473 -17.05 -11.36 5.01
N ARG A 474 -15.75 -11.52 4.83
CA ARG A 474 -15.02 -10.99 3.67
C ARG A 474 -15.58 -11.54 2.35
N LEU A 475 -15.88 -12.83 2.28
CA LEU A 475 -16.46 -13.46 1.11
C LEU A 475 -17.90 -13.01 0.87
N ILE A 476 -18.72 -12.88 1.91
CA ILE A 476 -20.08 -12.33 1.80
C ILE A 476 -20.04 -10.91 1.19
N LEU A 477 -19.16 -10.03 1.63
CA LEU A 477 -19.02 -8.69 1.02
C LEU A 477 -18.61 -8.77 -0.46
N GLN A 478 -17.77 -9.75 -0.83
CA GLN A 478 -17.42 -9.97 -2.24
C GLN A 478 -18.64 -10.41 -3.06
N GLU A 479 -19.48 -11.31 -2.52
CA GLU A 479 -20.70 -11.73 -3.19
C GLU A 479 -21.74 -10.61 -3.29
N VAL A 480 -21.93 -9.83 -2.22
CA VAL A 480 -22.80 -8.64 -2.23
C VAL A 480 -22.35 -7.66 -3.31
N ALA A 481 -21.07 -7.37 -3.37
CA ALA A 481 -20.53 -6.47 -4.38
C ALA A 481 -20.70 -7.01 -5.80
N THR A 482 -20.55 -8.33 -5.98
CA THR A 482 -20.79 -8.98 -7.27
C THR A 482 -22.25 -8.90 -7.68
N ALA A 483 -23.19 -9.19 -6.76
CA ALA A 483 -24.62 -9.11 -7.00
C ALA A 483 -25.08 -7.69 -7.33
N LEU A 484 -24.52 -6.68 -6.64
CA LEU A 484 -24.80 -5.28 -6.87
C LEU A 484 -24.01 -4.69 -8.04
N ARG A 485 -23.14 -5.47 -8.70
CA ARG A 485 -22.22 -5.02 -9.76
C ARG A 485 -21.36 -3.82 -9.35
N LEU A 486 -20.88 -3.82 -8.13
CA LEU A 486 -19.97 -2.77 -7.67
C LEU A 486 -18.59 -2.92 -8.34
N PRO A 487 -17.90 -1.81 -8.65
CA PRO A 487 -16.58 -1.82 -9.27
C PRO A 487 -15.52 -2.26 -8.25
N MET A 488 -15.39 -3.56 -8.03
CA MET A 488 -14.47 -4.16 -7.07
C MET A 488 -13.65 -5.26 -7.74
N SER A 489 -12.34 -5.32 -7.45
CA SER A 489 -11.50 -6.42 -7.91
C SER A 489 -11.94 -7.74 -7.27
N ARG A 490 -12.14 -8.78 -8.07
CA ARG A 490 -12.75 -10.05 -7.63
C ARG A 490 -11.82 -10.93 -6.83
N ASN A 491 -10.57 -11.01 -7.23
CA ASN A 491 -9.57 -11.85 -6.57
C ASN A 491 -8.32 -11.02 -6.35
N THR A 492 -8.04 -10.71 -5.12
CA THR A 492 -6.72 -10.25 -4.78
C THR A 492 -5.81 -11.46 -4.58
N PRO A 493 -4.56 -11.42 -5.03
CA PRO A 493 -3.58 -12.46 -4.71
C PRO A 493 -3.53 -12.74 -3.21
N GLU A 494 -3.74 -11.71 -2.39
CA GLU A 494 -3.78 -11.82 -0.93
C GLU A 494 -4.94 -12.70 -0.43
N LEU A 495 -6.12 -12.66 -1.07
CA LEU A 495 -7.24 -13.52 -0.67
C LEU A 495 -6.94 -14.99 -0.98
N ASN A 496 -6.33 -15.28 -2.14
CA ASN A 496 -5.91 -16.63 -2.49
C ASN A 496 -4.82 -17.14 -1.53
N GLN A 497 -3.83 -16.31 -1.20
CA GLN A 497 -2.82 -16.61 -0.19
C GLN A 497 -3.43 -16.88 1.18
N LEU A 498 -4.44 -16.11 1.58
CA LEU A 498 -5.17 -16.31 2.83
C LEU A 498 -5.90 -17.67 2.84
N ILE A 499 -6.54 -18.02 1.74
CA ILE A 499 -7.24 -19.31 1.56
C ILE A 499 -6.24 -20.48 1.60
N ASP A 500 -5.10 -20.35 0.92
CA ASP A 500 -4.06 -21.36 0.91
C ASP A 500 -3.37 -21.49 2.28
N SER A 501 -3.16 -20.38 2.98
CA SER A 501 -2.67 -20.36 4.35
C SER A 501 -3.63 -21.05 5.33
N LEU A 502 -4.94 -20.90 5.12
CA LEU A 502 -5.97 -21.60 5.89
C LEU A 502 -5.84 -23.11 5.75
N LYS A 503 -5.67 -23.59 4.51
CA LYS A 503 -5.52 -25.02 4.23
C LYS A 503 -4.24 -25.60 4.84
N LEU A 504 -3.15 -24.82 4.76
CA LEU A 504 -1.82 -25.27 5.20
C LEU A 504 -1.63 -25.27 6.72
N HIS A 505 -2.33 -24.39 7.44
CA HIS A 505 -2.12 -24.14 8.88
C HIS A 505 -3.35 -24.49 9.73
N ARG A 506 -4.25 -25.32 9.22
CA ARG A 506 -5.50 -25.71 9.89
C ARG A 506 -5.28 -26.11 11.34
N ASP A 507 -4.37 -27.07 11.57
CA ASP A 507 -4.13 -27.61 12.91
C ASP A 507 -3.63 -26.56 13.91
N ALA A 508 -2.81 -25.62 13.45
CA ALA A 508 -2.30 -24.51 14.26
C ALA A 508 -3.42 -23.49 14.57
N ILE A 509 -4.32 -23.27 13.63
CA ILE A 509 -5.48 -22.39 13.76
C ILE A 509 -6.47 -22.97 14.76
N ASP A 510 -6.81 -24.25 14.62
CA ASP A 510 -7.72 -24.96 15.51
C ASP A 510 -7.17 -25.02 16.94
N ALA A 511 -5.88 -25.27 17.10
CA ALA A 511 -5.21 -25.26 18.40
C ALA A 511 -5.21 -23.85 19.03
N PHE A 512 -5.05 -22.80 18.25
CA PHE A 512 -5.07 -21.41 18.74
C PHE A 512 -6.46 -21.01 19.25
N PHE A 513 -7.52 -21.40 18.54
CA PHE A 513 -8.90 -21.07 18.92
C PHE A 513 -9.51 -22.07 19.92
N GLY A 514 -8.79 -23.15 20.28
CA GLY A 514 -9.26 -24.17 21.21
C GLY A 514 -10.42 -24.99 20.66
N VAL A 515 -10.53 -25.10 19.34
CA VAL A 515 -11.54 -25.93 18.66
C VAL A 515 -11.08 -27.38 18.71
N PRO A 516 -11.89 -28.34 19.21
CA PRO A 516 -11.52 -29.74 19.17
C PRO A 516 -11.38 -30.21 17.72
N ALA A 517 -10.28 -30.88 17.40
CA ALA A 517 -10.00 -31.43 16.06
C ALA A 517 -11.07 -32.41 15.53
N SER A 518 -12.04 -32.84 16.36
CA SER A 518 -13.12 -33.76 16.04
C SER A 518 -14.42 -33.09 15.58
N ILE A 519 -14.52 -31.78 15.57
CA ILE A 519 -15.72 -31.10 15.09
C ILE A 519 -15.53 -30.83 13.59
N ASP A 520 -16.14 -31.69 12.79
CA ASP A 520 -16.34 -31.54 11.35
C ASP A 520 -17.29 -30.35 11.01
N VAL A 521 -17.09 -29.22 11.67
CA VAL A 521 -17.87 -28.00 11.41
C VAL A 521 -17.43 -27.32 10.10
N TYR A 522 -16.30 -27.73 9.54
CA TYR A 522 -15.65 -27.03 8.42
C TYR A 522 -15.59 -27.74 7.06
N PRO A 523 -16.02 -29.00 6.84
CA PRO A 523 -16.00 -29.61 5.51
C PRO A 523 -16.74 -28.76 4.49
N ASP A 524 -17.88 -28.21 4.87
CA ASP A 524 -18.73 -27.42 3.99
C ASP A 524 -18.15 -26.03 3.72
N HIS A 525 -17.43 -25.42 4.65
CA HIS A 525 -16.81 -24.09 4.46
C HIS A 525 -15.58 -24.14 3.55
N TYR A 526 -14.80 -25.21 3.57
CA TYR A 526 -13.68 -25.40 2.64
C TYR A 526 -14.15 -25.77 1.23
N ASN A 527 -15.25 -26.50 1.11
CA ASN A 527 -15.90 -26.78 -0.17
C ASN A 527 -16.56 -25.53 -0.78
N LEU A 528 -16.96 -24.57 0.05
CA LEU A 528 -17.56 -23.29 -0.39
C LEU A 528 -16.59 -22.43 -1.21
N LEU A 529 -15.28 -22.59 -1.05
CA LEU A 529 -14.27 -21.88 -1.83
C LEU A 529 -14.06 -22.47 -3.23
N GLY A 530 -14.59 -23.67 -3.49
CA GLY A 530 -14.49 -24.40 -4.76
C GLY A 530 -15.82 -24.77 -5.41
N THR A 531 -16.95 -24.52 -4.75
CA THR A 531 -18.28 -24.89 -5.27
C THR A 531 -19.16 -23.67 -5.56
N ASP A 532 -20.16 -23.85 -6.42
CA ASP A 532 -21.16 -22.85 -6.84
C ASP A 532 -22.16 -22.45 -5.74
N SER A 533 -21.89 -22.71 -4.47
CA SER A 533 -22.83 -22.44 -3.38
C SER A 533 -22.82 -20.96 -2.96
N VAL A 534 -24.00 -20.39 -2.80
CA VAL A 534 -24.21 -19.02 -2.34
C VAL A 534 -23.94 -18.96 -0.84
N LEU A 535 -22.87 -18.23 -0.44
CA LEU A 535 -22.50 -18.03 0.97
C LEU A 535 -23.35 -16.98 1.69
N MET A 536 -24.10 -16.21 0.92
CA MET A 536 -24.84 -15.06 1.41
C MET A 536 -26.03 -15.49 2.26
N PRO A 537 -26.12 -15.08 3.54
CA PRO A 537 -27.29 -15.36 4.38
C PRO A 537 -28.60 -14.85 3.79
N MET A 538 -29.71 -15.52 4.03
CA MET A 538 -31.04 -15.20 3.49
C MET A 538 -31.44 -13.72 3.76
N GLU A 539 -31.14 -13.19 4.93
CA GLU A 539 -31.43 -11.79 5.27
C GLU A 539 -30.69 -10.81 4.35
N ILE A 540 -29.43 -11.09 4.00
CA ILE A 540 -28.63 -10.25 3.08
C ILE A 540 -29.15 -10.45 1.65
N GLN A 541 -29.49 -11.66 1.24
CA GLN A 541 -30.11 -11.92 -0.05
C GLN A 541 -31.40 -11.12 -0.21
N THR A 542 -32.24 -11.08 0.83
CA THR A 542 -33.49 -10.32 0.83
C THR A 542 -33.24 -8.82 0.67
N LEU A 543 -32.26 -8.26 1.37
CA LEU A 543 -31.89 -6.84 1.26
C LEU A 543 -31.39 -6.47 -0.15
N VAL A 544 -30.50 -7.28 -0.70
CA VAL A 544 -29.94 -7.08 -2.05
C VAL A 544 -31.03 -7.22 -3.10
N HIS A 545 -31.89 -8.23 -3.00
CA HIS A 545 -33.00 -8.47 -3.91
C HIS A 545 -34.00 -7.30 -3.88
N ALA A 546 -34.43 -6.88 -2.70
CA ALA A 546 -35.35 -5.74 -2.56
C ALA A 546 -34.80 -4.46 -3.21
N HIS A 547 -33.53 -4.22 -3.08
CA HIS A 547 -32.88 -3.06 -3.70
C HIS A 547 -32.88 -3.14 -5.23
N ILE A 548 -32.53 -4.32 -5.79
CA ILE A 548 -32.46 -4.54 -7.25
C ILE A 548 -33.86 -4.42 -7.87
N VAL A 549 -34.86 -5.06 -7.28
CA VAL A 549 -36.24 -5.10 -7.83
C VAL A 549 -36.89 -3.70 -7.81
N ASN A 550 -36.63 -2.92 -6.77
CA ASN A 550 -37.22 -1.59 -6.61
C ASN A 550 -36.51 -0.49 -7.43
N ASN A 551 -35.46 -0.84 -8.19
CA ASN A 551 -34.67 0.19 -8.90
C ASN A 551 -34.29 -0.23 -10.34
N PRO A 552 -35.27 -0.46 -11.24
CA PRO A 552 -35.03 -0.92 -12.60
C PRO A 552 -34.17 0.04 -13.45
N THR A 553 -34.27 1.34 -13.23
CA THR A 553 -33.46 2.36 -13.91
C THR A 553 -31.97 2.25 -13.56
N LEU A 554 -31.67 1.80 -12.35
CA LEU A 554 -30.29 1.57 -11.89
C LEU A 554 -29.67 0.36 -12.58
N ILE A 555 -30.45 -0.69 -12.84
CA ILE A 555 -30.01 -1.89 -13.58
C ILE A 555 -29.60 -1.51 -15.01
N GLU A 556 -30.41 -0.67 -15.68
CA GLU A 556 -30.12 -0.22 -17.04
C GLU A 556 -28.84 0.62 -17.11
N LYS A 557 -28.65 1.56 -16.18
CA LYS A 557 -27.42 2.37 -16.08
C LYS A 557 -26.17 1.51 -15.85
N ILE A 558 -26.22 0.57 -14.90
CA ILE A 558 -25.11 -0.35 -14.59
C ILE A 558 -24.75 -1.21 -15.81
N THR A 559 -25.75 -1.68 -16.54
CA THR A 559 -25.54 -2.51 -17.74
C THR A 559 -24.84 -1.71 -18.85
N THR A 560 -25.18 -0.43 -18.98
CA THR A 560 -24.62 0.47 -20.01
C THR A 560 -23.19 0.90 -19.69
N MET A 561 -22.88 1.16 -18.41
CA MET A 561 -21.53 1.58 -17.98
C MET A 561 -20.48 0.47 -18.15
N HIS A 562 -20.84 -0.78 -17.89
CA HIS A 562 -19.89 -1.91 -17.98
C HIS A 562 -19.49 -2.27 -19.42
N ALA A 563 -20.23 -1.81 -20.43
CA ALA A 563 -19.81 -1.95 -21.82
C ALA A 563 -18.56 -1.11 -22.19
N ASN A 564 -18.15 -0.16 -21.32
CA ASN A 564 -17.07 0.79 -21.57
C ASN A 564 -15.86 0.66 -20.63
N ILE A 565 -15.87 -0.30 -19.69
CA ILE A 565 -14.76 -0.50 -18.76
C ILE A 565 -13.87 -1.63 -19.25
N ASN A 566 -12.60 -1.32 -19.51
CA ASN A 566 -11.58 -2.24 -19.98
C ASN A 566 -11.45 -3.52 -19.17
N ASP A 567 -11.02 -4.59 -19.83
CA ASP A 567 -10.96 -6.02 -19.51
C ASP A 567 -10.40 -6.46 -18.14
N ASP A 568 -9.93 -5.58 -17.25
CA ASP A 568 -9.45 -5.93 -15.91
C ASP A 568 -10.56 -6.24 -14.90
N ILE A 569 -11.82 -5.98 -15.26
CA ILE A 569 -13.00 -6.36 -14.48
C ILE A 569 -13.78 -7.41 -15.26
N GLN A 570 -13.28 -8.64 -15.32
CA GLN A 570 -14.07 -9.75 -15.87
C GLN A 570 -15.29 -10.01 -14.99
N PHE A 571 -16.44 -9.67 -15.54
CA PHE A 571 -17.74 -10.01 -14.98
C PHE A 571 -18.08 -11.47 -15.29
N ASP A 572 -18.23 -12.31 -14.26
CA ASP A 572 -18.79 -13.64 -14.42
C ASP A 572 -20.31 -13.56 -14.59
N ASN A 573 -20.73 -13.39 -15.83
CA ASN A 573 -22.14 -13.31 -16.19
C ASN A 573 -22.92 -14.56 -15.77
N ASP A 574 -22.29 -15.74 -15.75
CA ASP A 574 -22.94 -16.99 -15.41
C ASP A 574 -23.33 -17.07 -13.94
N LYS A 575 -22.47 -16.61 -13.02
CA LYS A 575 -22.80 -16.52 -11.58
C LYS A 575 -23.89 -15.49 -11.29
N TYR A 576 -23.87 -14.39 -12.01
CA TYR A 576 -24.93 -13.39 -11.91
C TYR A 576 -26.28 -13.91 -12.42
N HIS A 577 -26.30 -14.61 -13.55
CA HIS A 577 -27.53 -15.25 -14.08
C HIS A 577 -28.04 -16.34 -13.14
N LYS A 578 -27.17 -17.15 -12.54
CA LYS A 578 -27.54 -18.13 -11.50
C LYS A 578 -28.10 -17.45 -10.25
N LEU A 579 -27.47 -16.38 -9.75
CA LEU A 579 -27.98 -15.61 -8.63
C LEU A 579 -29.33 -14.95 -8.94
N LYS A 580 -29.48 -14.39 -10.13
CA LYS A 580 -30.74 -13.81 -10.62
C LYS A 580 -31.83 -14.87 -10.74
N THR A 581 -31.52 -16.04 -11.24
CA THR A 581 -32.48 -17.16 -11.35
C THR A 581 -32.87 -17.67 -9.96
N LEU A 582 -31.92 -17.87 -9.06
CA LEU A 582 -32.18 -18.24 -7.66
C LEU A 582 -33.04 -17.21 -6.93
N LEU A 583 -32.85 -15.91 -7.16
CA LEU A 583 -33.59 -14.83 -6.54
C LEU A 583 -35.01 -14.68 -7.15
N LEU A 584 -35.23 -15.09 -8.40
CA LEU A 584 -36.54 -15.05 -9.09
C LEU A 584 -37.34 -16.31 -8.83
N ASP A 585 -36.73 -17.47 -8.59
CA ASP A 585 -37.42 -18.74 -8.29
C ASP A 585 -37.97 -18.80 -6.85
N TYR A 586 -37.71 -17.79 -6.01
CA TYR A 586 -38.29 -17.65 -4.66
C TYR A 586 -39.51 -16.70 -4.63
N GLN A 587 -40.13 -16.37 -5.76
CA GLN A 587 -41.48 -15.81 -5.83
C GLN A 587 -42.51 -16.95 -5.89
#